data_088cc9570fa1ed868edea43a0c336c1e
#
_entry.id   088cc9570fa1ed868edea43a0c336c1e
#
_cell.length_a   1.000
_cell.length_b   1.000
_cell.length_c   1.000
_cell.angle_alpha   90.00
_cell.angle_beta   90.00
_cell.angle_gamma   90.00
#
_symmetry.space_group_name_H-M   'P 1'
#
loop_
_entity.id
_entity.type
_entity.pdbx_description
1 polymer ?
#
loop_
_entity_poly.entity_id
_entity_poly.type
_entity_poly.pdbx_seq_one_letter_code
_entity_poly.pdbx_strand_id
1 'polypeptide(L)'
;MYIADHFQLIPKITKLVDEKFYHLDTCFQQLPTKNNDAIFYPPAFEDQSLSEFSDLFNLIPIHEDDANQLACNAVIINESVIFPSENIEIIETVAQLGCNIEISKVSEFMKSGGACQCLVITLQ
;
A
#
# COMPACT_ATOMS: atom_id res chain seq x y z
N MET A 1 18.21 2.97 20.53
CA MET A 1 18.11 3.95 19.41
C MET A 1 17.08 3.48 18.41
N TYR A 2 16.15 4.33 18.09
CA TYR A 2 15.16 4.05 17.03
C TYR A 2 15.72 4.45 15.65
N ILE A 3 15.31 3.75 14.58
CA ILE A 3 15.74 4.07 13.20
C ILE A 3 15.41 5.53 12.84
N ALA A 4 14.27 6.04 13.29
CA ALA A 4 13.86 7.42 13.07
C ALA A 4 14.88 8.44 13.62
N ASP A 5 15.43 8.21 14.79
CA ASP A 5 16.41 9.10 15.41
C ASP A 5 17.72 9.13 14.60
N HIS A 6 18.14 7.96 14.10
CA HIS A 6 19.35 7.84 13.29
C HIS A 6 19.27 8.63 11.98
N PHE A 7 18.10 8.62 11.32
CA PHE A 7 17.88 9.31 10.05
C PHE A 7 17.23 10.69 10.21
N GLN A 8 17.05 11.19 11.43
CA GLN A 8 16.37 12.46 11.72
C GLN A 8 14.94 12.51 11.12
N LEU A 9 14.24 11.38 11.15
CA LEU A 9 12.88 11.25 10.67
C LEU A 9 11.86 11.53 11.77
N ILE A 10 10.72 12.08 11.39
CA ILE A 10 9.57 12.24 12.29
C ILE A 10 8.65 11.03 12.09
N PRO A 11 8.60 10.08 13.05
CA PRO A 11 7.75 8.91 12.90
C PRO A 11 6.27 9.30 13.01
N LYS A 12 5.44 8.70 12.17
CA LYS A 12 3.99 8.71 12.28
C LYS A 12 3.51 7.32 12.66
N ILE A 13 2.80 7.24 13.78
CA ILE A 13 2.28 5.97 14.29
C ILE A 13 0.82 5.85 13.93
N THR A 14 0.46 4.75 13.30
CA THR A 14 -0.92 4.41 12.99
C THR A 14 -1.34 3.14 13.72
N LYS A 15 -2.62 3.03 14.01
CA LYS A 15 -3.20 1.84 14.62
C LYS A 15 -4.06 1.12 13.61
N LEU A 16 -3.74 -0.14 13.36
CA LEU A 16 -4.54 -1.06 12.56
C LEU A 16 -5.51 -1.82 13.48
N VAL A 17 -6.74 -2.00 13.03
CA VAL A 17 -7.82 -2.60 13.81
C VAL A 17 -8.38 -3.88 13.21
N ASP A 18 -7.95 -4.22 11.99
CA ASP A 18 -8.36 -5.44 11.29
C ASP A 18 -7.26 -6.50 11.43
N GLU A 19 -7.58 -7.65 12.04
CA GLU A 19 -6.64 -8.75 12.24
C GLU A 19 -6.06 -9.32 10.94
N LYS A 20 -6.79 -9.21 9.84
CA LYS A 20 -6.34 -9.66 8.52
C LYS A 20 -5.25 -8.77 7.95
N PHE A 21 -5.30 -7.48 8.26
CA PHE A 21 -4.37 -6.46 7.77
C PHE A 21 -3.50 -5.93 8.90
N TYR A 22 -2.74 -6.81 9.54
CA TYR A 22 -1.91 -6.49 10.71
C TYR A 22 -0.58 -5.81 10.40
N HIS A 23 -0.18 -5.75 9.12
CA HIS A 23 0.97 -4.96 8.65
C HIS A 23 0.50 -3.83 7.74
N LEU A 24 1.09 -2.66 7.89
CA LEU A 24 0.71 -1.46 7.14
C LEU A 24 0.79 -1.65 5.62
N ASP A 25 1.81 -2.35 5.14
CA ASP A 25 2.03 -2.62 3.72
C ASP A 25 1.00 -3.59 3.09
N THR A 26 0.08 -4.12 3.88
CA THR A 26 -1.06 -4.91 3.36
C THR A 26 -2.32 -4.08 3.12
N CYS A 27 -2.40 -2.87 3.67
CA CYS A 27 -3.59 -2.03 3.61
C CYS A 27 -3.32 -0.55 3.27
N PHE A 28 -2.08 -0.20 3.00
CA PHE A 28 -1.66 1.14 2.59
C PHE A 28 -0.49 1.05 1.61
N GLN A 29 -0.56 1.81 0.50
CA GLN A 29 0.52 1.91 -0.47
C GLN A 29 0.60 3.33 -1.03
N GLN A 30 1.73 3.99 -0.82
CA GLN A 30 2.04 5.24 -1.50
C GLN A 30 2.34 4.99 -2.99
N LEU A 31 1.79 5.81 -3.85
CA LEU A 31 1.98 5.72 -5.31
C LEU A 31 3.12 6.64 -5.77
N PRO A 32 3.79 6.31 -6.89
CA PRO A 32 4.89 7.10 -7.43
C PRO A 32 4.37 8.32 -8.23
N THR A 33 3.55 9.14 -7.60
CA THR A 33 2.99 10.36 -8.19
C THR A 33 3.54 11.61 -7.50
N LYS A 34 3.41 12.76 -8.15
CA LYS A 34 3.86 14.04 -7.57
C LYS A 34 2.91 14.61 -6.52
N ASN A 35 1.69 14.07 -6.43
CA ASN A 35 0.62 14.57 -5.56
C ASN A 35 0.54 13.86 -4.21
N ASN A 36 1.51 13.01 -3.87
CA ASN A 36 1.48 12.15 -2.70
C ASN A 36 0.21 11.28 -2.63
N ASP A 37 -0.19 10.73 -3.77
CA ASP A 37 -1.33 9.82 -3.82
C ASP A 37 -1.00 8.51 -3.10
N ALA A 38 -1.96 7.97 -2.37
CA ALA A 38 -1.83 6.67 -1.74
C ALA A 38 -3.15 5.92 -1.78
N ILE A 39 -3.10 4.64 -2.13
CA ILE A 39 -4.24 3.74 -2.01
C ILE A 39 -4.26 3.12 -0.61
N PHE A 40 -5.44 2.93 -0.05
CA PHE A 40 -5.59 2.38 1.29
C PHE A 40 -6.94 1.70 1.48
N TYR A 41 -7.01 0.76 2.43
CA TYR A 41 -8.24 0.10 2.82
C TYR A 41 -8.78 0.70 4.14
N PRO A 42 -9.78 1.60 4.09
CA PRO A 42 -10.24 2.35 5.26
C PRO A 42 -10.60 1.50 6.49
N PRO A 43 -11.33 0.36 6.34
CA PRO A 43 -11.72 -0.44 7.51
C PRO A 43 -10.57 -1.03 8.33
N ALA A 44 -9.35 -1.07 7.77
CA ALA A 44 -8.17 -1.58 8.49
C ALA A 44 -7.62 -0.59 9.53
N PHE A 45 -8.04 0.68 9.49
CA PHE A 45 -7.50 1.76 10.30
C PHE A 45 -8.46 2.25 11.37
N GLU A 46 -7.90 2.69 12.50
CA GLU A 46 -8.63 3.52 13.46
C GLU A 46 -8.89 4.91 12.86
N ASP A 47 -10.06 5.51 13.13
CA ASP A 47 -10.48 6.79 12.54
C ASP A 47 -9.47 7.93 12.77
N GLN A 48 -8.87 8.00 13.96
CA GLN A 48 -7.87 9.01 14.28
C GLN A 48 -6.63 8.89 13.39
N SER A 49 -6.20 7.67 13.10
CA SER A 49 -5.06 7.41 12.21
C SER A 49 -5.32 7.89 10.79
N LEU A 50 -6.54 7.73 10.29
CA LEU A 50 -6.93 8.21 8.96
C LEU A 50 -6.89 9.74 8.87
N SER A 51 -7.30 10.45 9.91
CA SER A 51 -7.22 11.90 9.95
C SER A 51 -5.78 12.39 9.81
N GLU A 52 -4.84 11.76 10.51
CA GLU A 52 -3.41 12.12 10.41
C GLU A 52 -2.82 11.81 9.03
N PHE A 53 -3.20 10.70 8.41
CA PHE A 53 -2.75 10.36 7.06
C PHE A 53 -3.31 11.28 5.98
N SER A 54 -4.54 11.77 6.14
CA SER A 54 -5.15 12.69 5.18
C SER A 54 -4.43 14.04 5.10
N ASP A 55 -3.68 14.41 6.13
CA ASP A 55 -2.85 15.62 6.12
C ASP A 55 -1.54 15.43 5.31
N LEU A 56 -1.13 14.18 5.09
CA LEU A 56 0.14 13.84 4.42
C LEU A 56 -0.06 13.33 2.99
N PHE A 57 -1.17 12.66 2.72
CA PHE A 57 -1.41 11.96 1.46
C PHE A 57 -2.77 12.34 0.87
N ASN A 58 -2.85 12.33 -0.45
CA ASN A 58 -4.12 12.26 -1.15
C ASN A 58 -4.61 10.80 -1.11
N LEU A 59 -5.52 10.51 -0.18
CA LEU A 59 -5.96 9.15 0.13
C LEU A 59 -7.03 8.67 -0.85
N ILE A 60 -6.78 7.55 -1.51
CA ILE A 60 -7.69 6.92 -2.47
C ILE A 60 -8.15 5.58 -1.86
N PRO A 61 -9.41 5.48 -1.43
CA PRO A 61 -9.90 4.25 -0.81
C PRO A 61 -10.06 3.13 -1.83
N ILE A 62 -9.75 1.91 -1.40
CA ILE A 62 -10.05 0.69 -2.15
C ILE A 62 -11.21 -0.07 -1.51
N HIS A 63 -11.89 -0.89 -2.30
CA HIS A 63 -12.95 -1.78 -1.85
C HIS A 63 -12.40 -3.06 -1.20
N GLU A 64 -13.28 -3.78 -0.51
CA GLU A 64 -12.92 -5.02 0.19
C GLU A 64 -12.34 -6.09 -0.76
N ASP A 65 -12.90 -6.20 -1.96
CA ASP A 65 -12.43 -7.17 -2.95
C ASP A 65 -10.96 -6.92 -3.37
N ASP A 66 -10.60 -5.66 -3.58
CA ASP A 66 -9.22 -5.26 -3.86
C ASP A 66 -8.31 -5.49 -2.64
N ALA A 67 -8.79 -5.16 -1.45
CA ALA A 67 -8.05 -5.39 -0.21
C ALA A 67 -7.77 -6.88 0.00
N ASN A 68 -8.76 -7.73 -0.26
CA ASN A 68 -8.64 -9.19 -0.18
C ASN A 68 -7.66 -9.77 -1.20
N GLN A 69 -7.45 -9.09 -2.31
CA GLN A 69 -6.43 -9.42 -3.32
C GLN A 69 -5.08 -8.75 -3.02
N LEU A 70 -4.92 -8.12 -1.85
CA LEU A 70 -3.70 -7.44 -1.42
C LEU A 70 -3.22 -6.36 -2.40
N ALA A 71 -4.15 -5.55 -2.92
CA ALA A 71 -3.85 -4.46 -3.84
C ALA A 71 -2.81 -3.48 -3.28
N CYS A 72 -2.84 -3.22 -1.97
CA CYS A 72 -1.88 -2.33 -1.31
C CYS A 72 -0.50 -2.96 -1.12
N ASN A 73 -0.35 -4.28 -1.28
CA ASN A 73 0.95 -4.95 -1.21
C ASN A 73 1.63 -5.02 -2.59
N ALA A 74 1.53 -3.93 -3.33
CA ALA A 74 2.17 -3.73 -4.62
C ALA A 74 3.63 -3.31 -4.45
N VAL A 75 4.45 -3.55 -5.47
CA VAL A 75 5.84 -3.09 -5.52
C VAL A 75 5.92 -1.84 -6.39
N ILE A 76 6.65 -0.84 -5.91
CA ILE A 76 6.92 0.38 -6.65
C ILE A 76 8.37 0.35 -7.16
N ILE A 77 8.53 0.45 -8.47
CA ILE A 77 9.85 0.59 -9.12
C ILE A 77 9.76 1.77 -10.10
N ASN A 78 10.46 2.86 -9.79
CA ASN A 78 10.36 4.11 -10.54
C ASN A 78 8.90 4.59 -10.63
N GLU A 79 8.33 4.65 -11.83
CA GLU A 79 6.94 5.05 -12.08
C GLU A 79 6.00 3.84 -12.26
N SER A 80 6.51 2.63 -12.08
CA SER A 80 5.74 1.39 -12.23
C SER A 80 5.18 0.92 -10.89
N VAL A 81 3.93 0.46 -10.93
CA VAL A 81 3.24 -0.20 -9.82
C VAL A 81 2.97 -1.64 -10.23
N ILE A 82 3.53 -2.59 -9.50
CA ILE A 82 3.43 -4.02 -9.77
C ILE A 82 2.39 -4.62 -8.84
N PHE A 83 1.22 -4.93 -9.37
CA PHE A 83 0.11 -5.53 -8.62
C PHE A 83 0.16 -7.07 -8.61
N PRO A 84 -0.37 -7.71 -7.56
CA PRO A 84 -0.37 -9.18 -7.45
C PRO A 84 -1.44 -9.88 -8.29
N SER A 85 -2.41 -9.16 -8.85
CA SER A 85 -3.53 -9.71 -9.62
C SER A 85 -4.00 -8.73 -10.68
N GLU A 86 -4.44 -9.24 -11.81
CA GLU A 86 -5.09 -8.47 -12.88
C GLU A 86 -6.55 -8.10 -12.57
N ASN A 87 -7.16 -8.77 -11.60
CA ASN A 87 -8.57 -8.60 -11.23
C ASN A 87 -8.80 -7.50 -10.17
N ILE A 88 -7.79 -6.67 -9.91
CA ILE A 88 -7.85 -5.57 -8.95
C ILE A 88 -8.47 -4.34 -9.64
N GLU A 89 -9.60 -3.85 -9.13
CA GLU A 89 -10.34 -2.73 -9.74
C GLU A 89 -9.58 -1.40 -9.68
N ILE A 90 -8.85 -1.14 -8.59
CA ILE A 90 -8.12 0.12 -8.40
C ILE A 90 -7.02 0.35 -9.46
N ILE A 91 -6.60 -0.69 -10.18
CA ILE A 91 -5.58 -0.61 -11.24
C ILE A 91 -5.93 0.46 -12.26
N GLU A 92 -7.19 0.55 -12.68
CA GLU A 92 -7.62 1.53 -13.68
C GLU A 92 -7.42 2.97 -13.16
N THR A 93 -7.79 3.22 -11.92
CA THR A 93 -7.60 4.53 -11.28
C THR A 93 -6.11 4.88 -11.18
N VAL A 94 -5.28 3.94 -10.75
CA VAL A 94 -3.83 4.12 -10.63
C VAL A 94 -3.19 4.40 -11.99
N ALA A 95 -3.62 3.71 -13.04
CA ALA A 95 -3.17 3.98 -14.42
C ALA A 95 -3.56 5.39 -14.88
N GLN A 96 -4.75 5.87 -14.57
CA GLN A 96 -5.21 7.23 -14.89
C GLN A 96 -4.40 8.32 -14.17
N LEU A 97 -3.79 8.01 -13.03
CA LEU A 97 -2.87 8.92 -12.32
C LEU A 97 -1.48 9.01 -12.98
N GLY A 98 -1.24 8.27 -14.05
CA GLY A 98 0.00 8.29 -14.82
C GLY A 98 1.03 7.23 -14.42
N CYS A 99 0.67 6.30 -13.54
CA CYS A 99 1.55 5.19 -13.19
C CYS A 99 1.58 4.11 -14.28
N ASN A 100 2.74 3.53 -14.51
CA ASN A 100 2.85 2.32 -15.33
C ASN A 100 2.38 1.10 -14.53
N ILE A 101 1.54 0.28 -15.13
CA ILE A 101 0.97 -0.89 -14.45
C ILE A 101 1.64 -2.16 -14.94
N GLU A 102 2.08 -2.98 -13.99
CA GLU A 102 2.56 -4.33 -14.24
C GLU A 102 1.87 -5.33 -13.31
N ILE A 103 1.76 -6.57 -13.73
CA ILE A 103 1.13 -7.65 -12.96
C ILE A 103 2.14 -8.76 -12.71
N SER A 104 2.26 -9.16 -11.44
CA SER A 104 3.04 -10.33 -11.04
C SER A 104 2.15 -11.27 -10.22
N LYS A 105 1.69 -12.33 -10.83
CA LYS A 105 0.78 -13.29 -10.18
C LYS A 105 1.50 -14.07 -9.09
N VAL A 106 1.11 -13.85 -7.85
CA VAL A 106 1.72 -14.45 -6.65
C VAL A 106 0.69 -15.15 -5.76
N SER A 107 -0.34 -15.75 -6.36
CA SER A 107 -1.50 -16.32 -5.66
C SER A 107 -1.13 -17.36 -4.59
N GLU A 108 -0.10 -18.16 -4.82
CA GLU A 108 0.36 -19.15 -3.84
C GLU A 108 0.99 -18.50 -2.60
N PHE A 109 1.73 -17.41 -2.78
CA PHE A 109 2.33 -16.66 -1.67
C PHE A 109 1.28 -15.89 -0.87
N MET A 110 0.18 -15.45 -1.50
CA MET A 110 -0.92 -14.75 -0.85
C MET A 110 -1.59 -15.60 0.23
N LYS A 111 -1.52 -16.92 0.14
CA LYS A 111 -2.01 -17.84 1.19
C LYS A 111 -1.28 -17.68 2.51
N SER A 112 -0.06 -17.13 2.50
CA SER A 112 0.74 -16.83 3.68
C SER A 112 0.53 -15.40 4.22
N GLY A 113 -0.42 -14.63 3.64
CA GLY A 113 -0.80 -13.30 4.11
C GLY A 113 0.00 -12.15 3.51
N GLY A 114 0.82 -12.40 2.49
CA GLY A 114 1.61 -11.38 1.78
C GLY A 114 1.53 -11.51 0.27
N ALA A 115 1.95 -10.48 -0.44
CA ALA A 115 1.98 -10.47 -1.90
C ALA A 115 3.31 -9.88 -2.42
N CYS A 116 3.29 -9.06 -3.45
CA CYS A 116 4.49 -8.60 -4.15
C CYS A 116 5.50 -7.90 -3.23
N GLN A 117 5.06 -6.93 -2.42
CA GLN A 117 5.95 -6.17 -1.53
C GLN A 117 6.61 -7.06 -0.47
N CYS A 118 5.89 -8.04 0.06
CA CYS A 118 6.41 -8.96 1.07
C CYS A 118 7.46 -9.94 0.52
N LEU A 119 7.58 -10.07 -0.80
CA LEU A 119 8.52 -10.97 -1.48
C LEU A 119 9.80 -10.29 -1.96
N VAL A 120 9.93 -8.97 -1.79
CA VAL A 120 11.06 -8.22 -2.32
C VAL A 120 11.88 -7.55 -1.22
N ILE A 121 13.17 -7.43 -1.48
CA ILE A 121 14.10 -6.57 -0.73
C ILE A 121 14.73 -5.65 -1.76
N THR A 122 14.55 -4.35 -1.56
CA THR A 122 15.22 -3.35 -2.39
C THR A 122 16.64 -3.12 -1.88
N LEU A 123 17.62 -3.27 -2.76
CA LEU A 123 19.01 -2.93 -2.49
C LEU A 123 19.29 -1.53 -3.04
N GLN A 124 19.85 -0.70 -2.19
CA GLN A 124 20.29 0.66 -2.55
C GLN A 124 21.78 0.65 -2.89
#